data_8e1f9f23e9e4f0dbed0e1a2da7cd488e
#
_entry.id   8e1f9f23e9e4f0dbed0e1a2da7cd488e
#
_cell.length_a   1.000
_cell.length_b   1.000
_cell.length_c   1.000
_cell.angle_alpha   90.00
_cell.angle_beta   90.00
_cell.angle_gamma   90.00
#
_symmetry.space_group_name_H-M   'P 1'
#
loop_
_entity.id
_entity.type
_entity.pdbx_description
1 polymer ?
#
loop_
_entity_poly.entity_id
_entity_poly.type
_entity_poly.pdbx_seq_one_letter_code
_entity_poly.pdbx_strand_id
1 'polypeptide(L)'
;RPQSLTTDRDEARAAKRAELKKADEEALGSYGVVNIDRKVYRVPVADAMRVVVSRMNEGSGSLHKELISRSMAAAGLAGVVNEEELQDPKLIAQGKTLFQAKICFTCHQTDPAVPAPAGLALKAPVFMGEFWGKDREVHKGFGGPIEVVRFDAAYFVESVRKPMDKVLKGAVAPMPPPPPPITDENIKALMAYVKSLSKK
;
A
#
# COMPACT_ATOMS: atom_id res chain seq x y z
N ARG A 1 -9.29 -52.11 -18.85
CA ARG A 1 -8.24 -51.08 -18.66
C ARG A 1 -8.39 -50.56 -17.23
N PRO A 2 -7.33 -50.49 -16.43
CA PRO A 2 -7.44 -49.87 -15.11
C PRO A 2 -7.91 -48.42 -15.32
N GLN A 3 -8.93 -48.01 -14.55
CA GLN A 3 -9.35 -46.61 -14.50
C GLN A 3 -8.14 -45.72 -14.13
N SER A 4 -7.96 -44.64 -14.87
CA SER A 4 -6.82 -43.81 -14.65
C SER A 4 -6.89 -43.21 -13.23
N LEU A 5 -5.78 -43.23 -12.50
CA LEU A 5 -5.61 -42.58 -11.19
C LEU A 5 -6.03 -41.08 -11.16
N THR A 6 -6.31 -40.53 -12.35
CA THR A 6 -6.76 -39.16 -12.55
C THR A 6 -8.25 -38.97 -12.28
N THR A 7 -9.12 -39.95 -12.60
CA THR A 7 -10.58 -39.81 -12.50
C THR A 7 -11.04 -39.71 -11.05
N ASP A 8 -10.59 -40.60 -10.20
CA ASP A 8 -10.93 -40.58 -8.76
C ASP A 8 -10.43 -39.33 -8.06
N ARG A 9 -9.25 -38.86 -8.46
CA ARG A 9 -8.68 -37.58 -7.92
C ARG A 9 -9.46 -36.38 -8.39
N ASP A 10 -9.95 -36.39 -9.61
CA ASP A 10 -10.72 -35.24 -10.17
C ASP A 10 -12.12 -35.19 -9.56
N GLU A 11 -12.75 -36.38 -9.32
CA GLU A 11 -14.02 -36.45 -8.58
C GLU A 11 -13.87 -36.01 -7.13
N ALA A 12 -12.84 -36.44 -6.42
CA ALA A 12 -12.55 -36.01 -5.06
C ALA A 12 -12.29 -34.50 -4.97
N ARG A 13 -11.57 -33.93 -5.94
CA ARG A 13 -11.33 -32.47 -6.02
C ARG A 13 -12.60 -31.69 -6.34
N ALA A 14 -13.48 -32.26 -7.21
CA ALA A 14 -14.75 -31.64 -7.54
C ALA A 14 -15.67 -31.61 -6.32
N ALA A 15 -15.77 -32.75 -5.60
CA ALA A 15 -16.54 -32.83 -4.35
C ALA A 15 -16.02 -31.82 -3.29
N LYS A 16 -14.71 -31.78 -3.10
CA LYS A 16 -14.11 -30.81 -2.13
C LYS A 16 -14.33 -29.36 -2.52
N ARG A 17 -14.25 -29.04 -3.81
CA ARG A 17 -14.59 -27.69 -4.30
C ARG A 17 -16.04 -27.33 -4.06
N ALA A 18 -16.97 -28.28 -4.28
CA ALA A 18 -18.40 -28.04 -4.03
C ALA A 18 -18.69 -27.82 -2.55
N GLU A 19 -18.06 -28.60 -1.67
CA GLU A 19 -18.14 -28.43 -0.21
C GLU A 19 -17.62 -27.05 0.22
N LEU A 20 -16.42 -26.66 -0.24
CA LEU A 20 -15.83 -25.35 0.07
C LEU A 20 -16.69 -24.20 -0.45
N LYS A 21 -17.19 -24.31 -1.68
CA LYS A 21 -18.07 -23.30 -2.27
C LYS A 21 -19.35 -23.11 -1.44
N LYS A 22 -19.97 -24.20 -1.00
CA LYS A 22 -21.15 -24.13 -0.13
C LYS A 22 -20.83 -23.47 1.21
N ALA A 23 -19.71 -23.83 1.83
CA ALA A 23 -19.27 -23.22 3.08
C ALA A 23 -18.97 -21.72 2.91
N ASP A 24 -18.35 -21.32 1.80
CA ASP A 24 -18.08 -19.91 1.47
C ASP A 24 -19.37 -19.13 1.23
N GLU A 25 -20.32 -19.68 0.48
CA GLU A 25 -21.64 -19.05 0.22
C GLU A 25 -22.42 -18.85 1.54
N GLU A 26 -22.41 -19.84 2.42
CA GLU A 26 -23.00 -19.74 3.75
C GLU A 26 -22.29 -18.67 4.62
N ALA A 27 -20.96 -18.69 4.60
CA ALA A 27 -20.15 -17.71 5.31
C ALA A 27 -20.39 -16.29 4.80
N LEU A 28 -20.46 -16.08 3.49
CA LEU A 28 -20.69 -14.77 2.88
C LEU A 28 -22.12 -14.23 3.09
N GLY A 29 -23.09 -15.11 3.28
CA GLY A 29 -24.51 -14.78 3.45
C GLY A 29 -25.00 -14.70 4.89
N SER A 30 -24.16 -14.98 5.90
CA SER A 30 -24.60 -15.09 7.29
C SER A 30 -23.81 -14.21 8.26
N TYR A 31 -24.48 -13.78 9.34
CA TYR A 31 -23.82 -13.16 10.49
C TYR A 31 -23.11 -14.23 11.32
N GLY A 32 -21.96 -13.90 11.89
CA GLY A 32 -21.22 -14.80 12.75
C GLY A 32 -20.20 -14.12 13.63
N VAL A 33 -19.78 -14.77 14.69
CA VAL A 33 -18.70 -14.33 15.55
C VAL A 33 -17.40 -14.96 15.06
N VAL A 34 -16.42 -14.13 14.72
CA VAL A 34 -15.09 -14.59 14.30
C VAL A 34 -14.15 -14.66 15.49
N ASN A 35 -14.14 -13.62 16.33
CA ASN A 35 -13.34 -13.56 17.52
C ASN A 35 -14.05 -12.67 18.57
N ILE A 36 -14.46 -13.26 19.68
CA ILE A 36 -15.23 -12.57 20.71
C ILE A 36 -14.37 -11.58 21.52
N ASP A 37 -13.12 -11.96 21.80
CA ASP A 37 -12.21 -11.14 22.61
C ASP A 37 -11.81 -9.87 21.86
N ARG A 38 -11.61 -9.98 20.54
CA ARG A 38 -11.31 -8.86 19.64
C ARG A 38 -12.54 -8.16 19.10
N LYS A 39 -13.73 -8.62 19.45
CA LYS A 39 -15.02 -8.09 18.94
C LYS A 39 -15.11 -8.08 17.41
N VAL A 40 -14.60 -9.15 16.79
CA VAL A 40 -14.64 -9.31 15.34
C VAL A 40 -15.84 -10.17 14.95
N TYR A 41 -16.69 -9.62 14.12
CA TYR A 41 -17.92 -10.23 13.65
C TYR A 41 -17.91 -10.36 12.13
N ARG A 42 -18.54 -11.41 11.63
CA ARG A 42 -18.82 -11.56 10.21
C ARG A 42 -20.19 -10.99 9.91
N VAL A 43 -20.27 -10.22 8.83
CA VAL A 43 -21.49 -9.59 8.34
C VAL A 43 -21.73 -10.08 6.91
N PRO A 44 -22.98 -10.38 6.50
CA PRO A 44 -23.29 -10.70 5.11
C PRO A 44 -22.77 -9.63 4.14
N VAL A 45 -22.20 -10.05 3.02
CA VAL A 45 -21.58 -9.14 2.04
C VAL A 45 -22.58 -8.09 1.55
N ALA A 46 -23.84 -8.48 1.30
CA ALA A 46 -24.89 -7.56 0.85
C ALA A 46 -25.17 -6.46 1.87
N ASP A 47 -25.15 -6.78 3.17
CA ASP A 47 -25.37 -5.81 4.24
C ASP A 47 -24.14 -4.91 4.44
N ALA A 48 -22.95 -5.48 4.37
CA ALA A 48 -21.70 -4.72 4.41
C ALA A 48 -21.65 -3.70 3.25
N MET A 49 -21.99 -4.11 2.03
CA MET A 49 -22.05 -3.21 0.87
C MET A 49 -23.08 -2.10 1.05
N ARG A 50 -24.29 -2.39 1.59
CA ARG A 50 -25.29 -1.35 1.88
C ARG A 50 -24.77 -0.30 2.87
N VAL A 51 -24.13 -0.75 3.95
CA VAL A 51 -23.54 0.16 4.94
C VAL A 51 -22.44 1.01 4.33
N VAL A 52 -21.56 0.44 3.51
CA VAL A 52 -20.50 1.19 2.83
C VAL A 52 -21.08 2.24 1.90
N VAL A 53 -22.05 1.87 1.05
CA VAL A 53 -22.70 2.80 0.10
C VAL A 53 -23.42 3.93 0.85
N SER A 54 -24.18 3.61 1.91
CA SER A 54 -24.83 4.63 2.75
C SER A 54 -23.82 5.62 3.31
N ARG A 55 -22.76 5.13 3.94
CA ARG A 55 -21.71 5.99 4.52
C ARG A 55 -20.94 6.80 3.48
N MET A 56 -20.76 6.28 2.28
CA MET A 56 -20.15 7.04 1.18
C MET A 56 -21.02 8.20 0.73
N ASN A 57 -22.36 8.05 0.79
CA ASN A 57 -23.33 9.08 0.42
C ASN A 57 -23.53 10.13 1.52
N GLU A 58 -23.33 9.79 2.79
CA GLU A 58 -23.57 10.67 3.95
C GLU A 58 -22.51 11.76 4.14
N GLY A 59 -21.40 11.72 3.42
CA GLY A 59 -20.38 12.77 3.51
C GLY A 59 -19.09 12.37 2.83
N SER A 60 -18.75 13.09 1.77
CA SER A 60 -17.56 12.85 0.98
C SER A 60 -16.30 12.89 1.84
N GLY A 61 -15.70 11.75 2.09
CA GLY A 61 -14.37 11.64 2.67
C GLY A 61 -14.28 11.06 4.08
N SER A 62 -15.36 11.02 4.89
CA SER A 62 -15.22 10.50 6.27
C SER A 62 -14.98 8.98 6.29
N LEU A 63 -15.72 8.20 5.52
CA LEU A 63 -15.50 6.76 5.40
C LEU A 63 -14.15 6.44 4.75
N HIS A 64 -13.77 7.19 3.72
CA HIS A 64 -12.48 7.03 3.07
C HIS A 64 -11.31 7.29 4.05
N LYS A 65 -11.40 8.37 4.84
CA LYS A 65 -10.42 8.67 5.89
C LYS A 65 -10.37 7.57 6.96
N GLU A 66 -11.53 7.05 7.38
CA GLU A 66 -11.63 5.96 8.35
C GLU A 66 -11.01 4.65 7.81
N LEU A 67 -11.30 4.28 6.57
CA LEU A 67 -10.74 3.09 5.93
C LEU A 67 -9.23 3.18 5.75
N ILE A 68 -8.71 4.34 5.34
CA ILE A 68 -7.28 4.60 5.28
C ILE A 68 -6.66 4.48 6.68
N SER A 69 -7.24 5.13 7.69
CA SER A 69 -6.75 5.06 9.07
C SER A 69 -6.71 3.63 9.59
N ARG A 70 -7.74 2.82 9.33
CA ARG A 70 -7.78 1.41 9.72
C ARG A 70 -6.76 0.55 8.95
N SER A 71 -6.61 0.78 7.66
CA SER A 71 -5.60 0.05 6.87
C SER A 71 -4.18 0.38 7.32
N MET A 72 -3.93 1.64 7.65
CA MET A 72 -2.66 2.08 8.24
C MET A 72 -2.42 1.47 9.62
N ALA A 73 -3.45 1.42 10.47
CA ALA A 73 -3.36 0.77 11.77
C ALA A 73 -3.04 -0.73 11.64
N ALA A 74 -3.70 -1.41 10.71
CA ALA A 74 -3.46 -2.83 10.43
C ALA A 74 -2.06 -3.10 9.87
N ALA A 75 -1.50 -2.13 9.11
CA ALA A 75 -0.13 -2.18 8.61
C ALA A 75 0.92 -1.74 9.65
N GLY A 76 0.54 -1.46 10.90
CA GLY A 76 1.44 -0.94 11.92
C GLY A 76 1.83 0.52 11.72
N LEU A 77 1.02 1.28 10.99
CA LEU A 77 1.25 2.68 10.60
C LEU A 77 0.31 3.64 11.35
N ALA A 78 -0.39 3.16 12.38
CA ALA A 78 -1.29 3.97 13.20
C ALA A 78 -0.53 5.15 13.82
N GLY A 79 -1.00 6.35 13.54
CA GLY A 79 -0.40 7.61 14.03
C GLY A 79 0.67 8.22 13.13
N VAL A 80 1.08 7.55 12.05
CA VAL A 80 2.12 8.09 11.14
C VAL A 80 1.56 9.15 10.19
N VAL A 81 0.26 9.13 9.85
CA VAL A 81 -0.27 10.04 8.82
C VAL A 81 -1.62 10.64 9.19
N ASN A 82 -1.60 11.95 9.45
CA ASN A 82 -2.74 12.82 9.21
C ASN A 82 -2.44 13.64 7.94
N GLU A 83 -3.28 13.54 6.91
CA GLU A 83 -3.03 14.21 5.62
C GLU A 83 -2.98 15.74 5.74
N GLU A 84 -3.66 16.32 6.73
CA GLU A 84 -3.63 17.75 7.01
C GLU A 84 -2.26 18.18 7.57
N GLU A 85 -1.66 17.34 8.43
CA GLU A 85 -0.34 17.58 8.99
C GLU A 85 0.78 17.52 7.93
N LEU A 86 0.58 16.75 6.85
CA LEU A 86 1.56 16.69 5.74
C LEU A 86 1.67 18.01 4.95
N GLN A 87 0.82 18.98 5.23
CA GLN A 87 0.89 20.32 4.62
C GLN A 87 1.61 21.34 5.52
N ASP A 88 2.01 20.96 6.74
CA ASP A 88 2.73 21.85 7.65
C ASP A 88 4.09 22.25 7.05
N PRO A 89 4.34 23.54 6.83
CA PRO A 89 5.61 24.02 6.28
C PRO A 89 6.84 23.62 7.10
N LYS A 90 6.71 23.50 8.42
CA LYS A 90 7.80 23.06 9.29
C LYS A 90 8.14 21.59 9.05
N LEU A 91 7.11 20.75 8.93
CA LEU A 91 7.27 19.34 8.65
C LEU A 91 7.88 19.11 7.25
N ILE A 92 7.44 19.88 6.25
CA ILE A 92 8.00 19.87 4.90
C ILE A 92 9.49 20.27 4.91
N ALA A 93 9.85 21.33 5.66
CA ALA A 93 11.24 21.76 5.78
C ALA A 93 12.13 20.71 6.46
N GLN A 94 11.63 20.05 7.52
CA GLN A 94 12.30 18.93 8.15
C GLN A 94 12.50 17.77 7.16
N GLY A 95 11.46 17.44 6.40
CA GLY A 95 11.50 16.39 5.38
C GLY A 95 12.55 16.68 4.31
N LYS A 96 12.66 17.92 3.85
CA LYS A 96 13.71 18.34 2.91
C LYS A 96 15.11 18.13 3.48
N THR A 97 15.34 18.49 4.73
CA THR A 97 16.61 18.28 5.42
C THR A 97 16.92 16.79 5.56
N LEU A 98 15.93 15.98 5.96
CA LEU A 98 16.07 14.53 6.07
C LEU A 98 16.32 13.86 4.72
N PHE A 99 15.69 14.33 3.64
CA PHE A 99 15.90 13.82 2.30
C PHE A 99 17.36 13.95 1.85
N GLN A 100 18.02 15.01 2.25
CA GLN A 100 19.46 15.18 2.05
C GLN A 100 20.29 14.36 3.03
N ALA A 101 19.98 14.43 4.32
CA ALA A 101 20.74 13.70 5.36
C ALA A 101 20.69 12.17 5.18
N LYS A 102 19.57 11.66 4.65
CA LYS A 102 19.39 10.24 4.33
C LYS A 102 19.81 9.88 2.90
N ILE A 103 20.49 10.80 2.20
CA ILE A 103 21.03 10.64 0.84
C ILE A 103 20.02 10.22 -0.23
N CYS A 104 18.72 10.47 -0.01
CA CYS A 104 17.65 10.12 -0.95
C CYS A 104 17.81 10.82 -2.31
N PHE A 105 18.35 12.05 -2.30
CA PHE A 105 18.58 12.88 -3.50
C PHE A 105 19.56 12.27 -4.50
N THR A 106 20.39 11.33 -4.10
CA THR A 106 21.35 10.68 -5.01
C THR A 106 20.65 9.84 -6.08
N CYS A 107 19.48 9.31 -5.75
CA CYS A 107 18.67 8.48 -6.64
C CYS A 107 17.35 9.16 -7.05
N HIS A 108 16.72 9.93 -6.15
CA HIS A 108 15.42 10.54 -6.42
C HIS A 108 15.56 12.02 -6.78
N GLN A 109 15.47 12.30 -8.07
CA GLN A 109 15.48 13.67 -8.57
C GLN A 109 14.21 14.40 -8.14
N THR A 110 14.37 15.63 -7.62
CA THR A 110 13.27 16.51 -7.16
C THR A 110 13.24 17.86 -7.87
N ASP A 111 14.31 18.20 -8.59
CA ASP A 111 14.46 19.44 -9.34
C ASP A 111 15.07 19.12 -10.73
N PRO A 112 14.48 19.62 -11.82
CA PRO A 112 15.04 19.43 -13.17
C PRO A 112 16.46 19.98 -13.33
N ALA A 113 16.80 21.02 -12.58
CA ALA A 113 18.13 21.66 -12.62
C ALA A 113 19.20 20.85 -11.84
N VAL A 114 18.78 19.92 -10.99
CA VAL A 114 19.69 19.12 -10.16
C VAL A 114 19.55 17.64 -10.52
N PRO A 115 20.40 17.14 -11.46
CA PRO A 115 20.30 15.76 -11.89
C PRO A 115 20.70 14.77 -10.79
N ALA A 116 20.09 13.59 -10.79
CA ALA A 116 20.43 12.45 -9.96
C ALA A 116 20.99 11.29 -10.85
N PRO A 117 22.27 11.31 -11.21
CA PRO A 117 22.81 10.36 -12.21
C PRO A 117 22.66 8.90 -11.79
N ALA A 118 22.83 8.57 -10.49
CA ALA A 118 22.62 7.24 -9.97
C ALA A 118 21.15 6.80 -10.13
N GLY A 119 20.21 7.70 -9.87
CA GLY A 119 18.79 7.46 -10.06
C GLY A 119 18.42 7.22 -11.52
N LEU A 120 19.00 7.98 -12.43
CA LEU A 120 18.82 7.79 -13.88
C LEU A 120 19.32 6.39 -14.31
N ALA A 121 20.52 6.01 -13.88
CA ALA A 121 21.10 4.71 -14.20
C ALA A 121 20.28 3.54 -13.63
N LEU A 122 19.74 3.70 -12.42
CA LEU A 122 18.93 2.68 -11.73
C LEU A 122 17.45 2.73 -12.13
N LYS A 123 17.04 3.73 -12.92
CA LYS A 123 15.63 4.02 -13.23
C LYS A 123 14.78 4.19 -11.96
N ALA A 124 15.34 4.88 -10.96
CA ALA A 124 14.64 5.23 -9.74
C ALA A 124 13.52 6.24 -10.02
N PRO A 125 12.41 6.20 -9.28
CA PRO A 125 11.32 7.15 -9.49
C PRO A 125 11.78 8.59 -9.20
N VAL A 126 11.44 9.51 -10.11
CA VAL A 126 11.61 10.95 -9.90
C VAL A 126 10.40 11.50 -9.15
N PHE A 127 10.63 12.51 -8.31
CA PHE A 127 9.58 13.19 -7.56
C PHE A 127 9.31 14.57 -8.15
N MET A 128 8.86 14.58 -9.40
CA MET A 128 8.51 15.79 -10.16
C MET A 128 7.19 15.58 -10.90
N GLY A 129 6.42 16.66 -11.09
CA GLY A 129 5.12 16.61 -11.74
C GLY A 129 4.04 15.96 -10.87
N GLU A 130 3.04 15.37 -11.52
CA GLU A 130 1.91 14.73 -10.85
C GLU A 130 2.21 13.25 -10.58
N PHE A 131 2.55 12.90 -9.37
CA PHE A 131 2.80 11.49 -9.01
C PHE A 131 2.03 11.05 -7.76
N TRP A 132 1.75 11.97 -6.81
CA TRP A 132 1.00 11.63 -5.60
C TRP A 132 -0.45 11.32 -5.92
N GLY A 133 -0.95 10.20 -5.42
CA GLY A 133 -2.30 9.72 -5.69
C GLY A 133 -2.48 9.06 -7.06
N LYS A 134 -1.41 8.91 -7.85
CA LYS A 134 -1.45 8.19 -9.15
C LYS A 134 -1.12 6.71 -8.96
N ASP A 135 -1.68 5.91 -9.83
CA ASP A 135 -1.39 4.47 -9.89
C ASP A 135 -0.06 4.23 -10.60
N ARG A 136 0.65 3.19 -10.15
CA ARG A 136 1.90 2.73 -10.76
C ARG A 136 2.03 1.22 -10.70
N GLU A 137 2.74 0.65 -11.66
CA GLU A 137 3.07 -0.77 -11.67
C GLU A 137 4.34 -1.05 -10.88
N VAL A 138 4.27 -2.04 -10.02
CA VAL A 138 5.40 -2.53 -9.23
C VAL A 138 5.52 -4.04 -9.32
N HIS A 139 6.72 -4.55 -9.12
CA HIS A 139 6.93 -5.97 -8.89
C HIS A 139 6.78 -6.28 -7.40
N LYS A 140 6.06 -7.32 -7.06
CA LYS A 140 6.01 -7.89 -5.71
C LYS A 140 7.32 -8.64 -5.44
N GLY A 141 8.23 -7.98 -4.77
CA GLY A 141 9.64 -8.35 -4.73
C GLY A 141 10.36 -8.00 -6.04
N PHE A 142 11.68 -8.11 -6.05
CA PHE A 142 12.47 -7.84 -7.25
C PHE A 142 12.29 -8.94 -8.30
N GLY A 143 11.77 -8.59 -9.48
CA GLY A 143 11.48 -9.54 -10.56
C GLY A 143 10.25 -10.42 -10.35
N GLY A 144 9.47 -10.20 -9.28
CA GLY A 144 8.24 -10.93 -9.02
C GLY A 144 7.04 -10.48 -9.89
N PRO A 145 5.83 -10.99 -9.62
CA PRO A 145 4.63 -10.63 -10.36
C PRO A 145 4.35 -9.14 -10.25
N ILE A 146 3.75 -8.58 -11.33
CA ILE A 146 3.39 -7.16 -11.38
C ILE A 146 2.05 -6.96 -10.67
N GLU A 147 1.97 -5.93 -9.86
CA GLU A 147 0.74 -5.41 -9.27
C GLU A 147 0.64 -3.89 -9.49
N VAL A 148 -0.58 -3.37 -9.47
CA VAL A 148 -0.82 -1.93 -9.53
C VAL A 148 -1.02 -1.42 -8.11
N VAL A 149 -0.27 -0.39 -7.74
CA VAL A 149 -0.38 0.28 -6.44
C VAL A 149 -0.60 1.77 -6.63
N ARG A 150 -1.31 2.38 -5.69
CA ARG A 150 -1.46 3.83 -5.65
C ARG A 150 -0.29 4.45 -4.90
N PHE A 151 0.31 5.51 -5.46
CA PHE A 151 1.35 6.27 -4.75
C PHE A 151 0.72 7.18 -3.70
N ASP A 152 0.41 6.61 -2.56
CA ASP A 152 -0.18 7.27 -1.41
C ASP A 152 0.72 7.15 -0.17
N ALA A 153 0.21 7.61 0.96
CA ALA A 153 0.91 7.57 2.23
C ALA A 153 1.29 6.14 2.67
N ALA A 154 0.39 5.17 2.46
CA ALA A 154 0.64 3.78 2.85
C ALA A 154 1.78 3.17 2.02
N TYR A 155 1.70 3.34 0.69
CA TYR A 155 2.76 2.87 -0.20
C TYR A 155 4.10 3.58 0.07
N PHE A 156 4.09 4.90 0.36
CA PHE A 156 5.31 5.62 0.70
C PHE A 156 6.00 5.04 1.94
N VAL A 157 5.25 4.82 3.03
CA VAL A 157 5.79 4.24 4.27
C VAL A 157 6.33 2.83 4.03
N GLU A 158 5.58 1.99 3.29
CA GLU A 158 6.01 0.65 2.93
C GLU A 158 7.32 0.68 2.13
N SER A 159 7.41 1.55 1.12
CA SER A 159 8.60 1.70 0.27
C SER A 159 9.85 2.12 1.04
N VAL A 160 9.69 2.95 2.08
CA VAL A 160 10.81 3.39 2.92
C VAL A 160 11.22 2.30 3.91
N ARG A 161 10.25 1.59 4.51
CA ARG A 161 10.52 0.56 5.53
C ARG A 161 10.93 -0.78 4.94
N LYS A 162 10.33 -1.14 3.80
CA LYS A 162 10.48 -2.44 3.15
C LYS A 162 10.71 -2.27 1.64
N PRO A 163 11.82 -1.64 1.24
CA PRO A 163 12.05 -1.27 -0.16
C PRO A 163 12.18 -2.47 -1.11
N MET A 164 12.36 -3.68 -0.55
CA MET A 164 12.43 -4.92 -1.33
C MET A 164 11.06 -5.53 -1.63
N ASP A 165 10.00 -5.16 -0.88
CA ASP A 165 8.68 -5.80 -1.00
C ASP A 165 7.96 -5.37 -2.28
N LYS A 166 8.13 -4.11 -2.69
CA LYS A 166 7.52 -3.53 -3.90
C LYS A 166 8.54 -2.70 -4.67
N VAL A 167 8.96 -3.21 -5.80
CA VAL A 167 9.98 -2.57 -6.64
C VAL A 167 9.33 -2.00 -7.88
N LEU A 168 9.59 -0.72 -8.20
CA LEU A 168 9.02 -0.06 -9.38
C LEU A 168 9.29 -0.88 -10.65
N LYS A 169 8.28 -1.10 -11.47
CA LYS A 169 8.44 -1.79 -12.76
C LYS A 169 9.43 -1.03 -13.64
N GLY A 170 10.41 -1.76 -14.13
CA GLY A 170 11.50 -1.22 -14.96
C GLY A 170 12.69 -0.67 -14.18
N ALA A 171 12.63 -0.61 -12.85
CA ALA A 171 13.81 -0.31 -12.04
C ALA A 171 14.88 -1.42 -12.23
N VAL A 172 16.14 -1.00 -12.30
CA VAL A 172 17.28 -1.91 -12.49
C VAL A 172 17.67 -2.62 -11.20
N ALA A 173 17.38 -1.98 -10.06
CA ALA A 173 17.59 -2.53 -8.72
C ALA A 173 16.55 -2.00 -7.75
N PRO A 174 16.27 -2.70 -6.65
CA PRO A 174 15.45 -2.18 -5.57
C PRO A 174 16.15 -1.02 -4.87
N MET A 175 15.36 -0.15 -4.23
CA MET A 175 15.90 0.91 -3.38
C MET A 175 16.65 0.28 -2.19
N PRO A 176 17.89 0.72 -1.90
CA PRO A 176 18.58 0.28 -0.68
C PRO A 176 17.85 0.82 0.56
N PRO A 177 17.86 0.09 1.69
CA PRO A 177 17.33 0.62 2.94
C PRO A 177 17.98 1.96 3.29
N PRO A 178 17.21 2.96 3.72
CA PRO A 178 17.78 4.25 4.12
C PRO A 178 18.69 4.08 5.35
N PRO A 179 19.75 4.92 5.48
CA PRO A 179 20.65 4.87 6.63
C PRO A 179 19.89 4.98 7.96
N PRO A 180 20.13 4.07 8.94
CA PRO A 180 19.49 4.11 10.25
C PRO A 180 20.02 5.28 11.11
N PRO A 181 19.30 5.68 12.18
CA PRO A 181 17.94 5.30 12.46
C PRO A 181 16.95 6.04 11.55
N ILE A 182 15.82 5.37 11.22
CA ILE A 182 14.69 6.02 10.57
C ILE A 182 13.45 5.79 11.42
N THR A 183 12.98 6.85 12.09
CA THR A 183 11.80 6.81 12.97
C THR A 183 10.54 7.12 12.19
N ASP A 184 9.38 6.90 12.82
CA ASP A 184 8.09 7.22 12.23
C ASP A 184 7.94 8.71 11.94
N GLU A 185 8.48 9.56 12.84
CA GLU A 185 8.53 11.01 12.64
C GLU A 185 9.40 11.39 11.43
N ASN A 186 10.52 10.70 11.24
CA ASN A 186 11.37 10.90 10.07
C ASN A 186 10.62 10.54 8.78
N ILE A 187 9.91 9.40 8.78
CA ILE A 187 9.13 8.97 7.62
C ILE A 187 7.99 9.95 7.34
N LYS A 188 7.32 10.45 8.38
CA LYS A 188 6.26 11.46 8.27
C LYS A 188 6.79 12.75 7.64
N ALA A 189 7.92 13.24 8.11
CA ALA A 189 8.55 14.45 7.56
C ALA A 189 9.00 14.26 6.11
N LEU A 190 9.66 13.12 5.79
CA LEU A 190 10.03 12.78 4.42
C LEU A 190 8.82 12.72 3.50
N MET A 191 7.72 12.12 3.97
CA MET A 191 6.46 12.03 3.24
C MET A 191 5.86 13.41 2.97
N ALA A 192 5.83 14.31 3.97
CA ALA A 192 5.35 15.67 3.80
C ALA A 192 6.14 16.40 2.72
N TYR A 193 7.46 16.30 2.73
CA TYR A 193 8.32 16.88 1.71
C TYR A 193 8.05 16.29 0.33
N VAL A 194 8.07 14.96 0.17
CA VAL A 194 7.86 14.30 -1.12
C VAL A 194 6.45 14.62 -1.66
N LYS A 195 5.42 14.59 -0.82
CA LYS A 195 4.05 14.98 -1.22
C LYS A 195 4.00 16.42 -1.72
N SER A 196 4.72 17.35 -1.08
CA SER A 196 4.76 18.77 -1.45
C SER A 196 5.37 19.01 -2.84
N LEU A 197 6.18 18.09 -3.35
CA LEU A 197 6.77 18.16 -4.69
C LEU A 197 5.79 17.77 -5.80
N SER A 198 4.72 17.05 -5.46
CA SER A 198 3.71 16.66 -6.45
C SER A 198 2.80 17.84 -6.74
N LYS A 199 2.92 18.38 -7.93
CA LYS A 199 2.05 19.45 -8.43
C LYS A 199 0.73 18.84 -8.92
N LYS A 200 -0.38 19.48 -8.56
CA LYS A 200 -1.70 19.18 -9.12
C LYS A 200 -1.82 19.73 -10.53
#